data_7e0e41b4f55885201b0a6c3ead428b54
#
_entry.id   7e0e41b4f55885201b0a6c3ead428b54
#
_cell.length_a   1.000
_cell.length_b   1.000
_cell.length_c   1.000
_cell.angle_alpha   90.00
_cell.angle_beta   90.00
_cell.angle_gamma   90.00
#
_symmetry.space_group_name_H-M   'P 1'
#
loop_
_entity.id
_entity.type
_entity.pdbx_description
1 polymer ?
#
loop_
_entity_poly.entity_id
_entity_poly.type
_entity_poly.pdbx_seq_one_letter_code
_entity_poly.pdbx_strand_id
1 'polypeptide(L)'
;MFETVLILRRGEAATRVARTCRRMGVTSIVVASKDEPSSRHIDAADRTIEVELDAVGAIPADALPGILEEAKAEAVHLGYQGQPHMWELASAAEKADVAVVGTDLDVLQALTDPATLNAAAERASVRVAADAGPIFRPRELSVLVAADSFGETIAIAECDRSLSTEDRILVHESPSPELFFRRDGEAFRLSLFESARRIASELRYAGLLEVRFLLDPDGRAWASGVTIGLPRHHTLIEMVTKMALVAQQLSIASGEPLADELKALEPRGHALATSIVAMDKPDSEVHSLSIAPAPQGRVQSAASATLGLPLPADDRPLIAKLTTY
;
A
#
# COMPACT_ATOMS: atom_id res chain seq x y z
N MET A 1 11.49 11.79 13.99
CA MET A 1 10.90 10.43 14.06
C MET A 1 9.83 10.42 15.14
N PHE A 2 8.68 9.77 14.95
CA PHE A 2 7.61 9.65 15.95
C PHE A 2 8.01 8.73 17.11
N GLU A 3 7.52 9.03 18.32
CA GLU A 3 7.66 8.15 19.48
C GLU A 3 6.51 7.14 19.58
N THR A 4 5.30 7.55 19.17
CA THR A 4 4.08 6.73 19.27
C THR A 4 3.23 6.83 18.02
N VAL A 5 2.86 5.66 17.45
CA VAL A 5 2.02 5.55 16.26
C VAL A 5 0.78 4.70 16.57
N LEU A 6 -0.41 5.26 16.29
CA LEU A 6 -1.68 4.56 16.33
C LEU A 6 -1.97 3.93 14.96
N ILE A 7 -2.26 2.65 14.94
CA ILE A 7 -2.52 1.90 13.72
C ILE A 7 -4.02 1.64 13.62
N LEU A 8 -4.69 2.37 12.73
CA LEU A 8 -6.15 2.34 12.55
C LEU A 8 -6.59 1.18 11.62
N ARG A 9 -5.94 0.05 11.73
CA ARG A 9 -6.28 -1.18 10.98
C ARG A 9 -6.04 -2.41 11.83
N ARG A 10 -6.61 -3.51 11.37
CA ARG A 10 -6.53 -4.84 11.97
C ARG A 10 -5.81 -5.81 11.03
N GLY A 11 -5.55 -7.01 11.49
CA GLY A 11 -5.01 -8.10 10.68
C GLY A 11 -3.57 -7.88 10.20
N GLU A 12 -3.30 -8.26 8.96
CA GLU A 12 -1.94 -8.34 8.41
C GLU A 12 -1.27 -6.97 8.28
N ALA A 13 -1.99 -5.95 7.81
CA ALA A 13 -1.44 -4.60 7.69
C ALA A 13 -0.99 -4.05 9.04
N ALA A 14 -1.84 -4.15 10.06
CA ALA A 14 -1.51 -3.70 11.41
C ALA A 14 -0.34 -4.49 12.00
N THR A 15 -0.30 -5.81 11.83
CA THR A 15 0.81 -6.66 12.24
C THR A 15 2.13 -6.21 11.61
N ARG A 16 2.10 -5.87 10.33
CA ARG A 16 3.29 -5.42 9.59
C ARG A 16 3.80 -4.08 10.11
N VAL A 17 2.90 -3.11 10.29
CA VAL A 17 3.24 -1.79 10.79
C VAL A 17 3.78 -1.88 12.23
N ALA A 18 3.09 -2.59 13.13
CA ALA A 18 3.52 -2.76 14.52
C ALA A 18 4.91 -3.38 14.64
N ARG A 19 5.19 -4.44 13.85
CA ARG A 19 6.53 -5.05 13.81
C ARG A 19 7.60 -4.10 13.28
N THR A 20 7.26 -3.20 12.38
CA THR A 20 8.19 -2.19 11.87
C THR A 20 8.45 -1.12 12.93
N CYS A 21 7.40 -0.61 13.60
CA CYS A 21 7.52 0.30 14.73
C CYS A 21 8.46 -0.27 15.80
N ARG A 22 8.25 -1.52 16.22
CA ARG A 22 9.12 -2.19 17.21
C ARG A 22 10.59 -2.22 16.77
N ARG A 23 10.88 -2.50 15.49
CA ARG A 23 12.27 -2.48 14.98
C ARG A 23 12.89 -1.09 14.95
N MET A 24 12.07 -0.06 14.83
CA MET A 24 12.49 1.34 14.82
C MET A 24 12.53 1.97 16.23
N GLY A 25 12.11 1.24 17.27
CA GLY A 25 12.00 1.77 18.63
C GLY A 25 10.80 2.70 18.83
N VAL A 26 9.79 2.62 17.96
CA VAL A 26 8.55 3.40 18.01
C VAL A 26 7.48 2.59 18.73
N THR A 27 6.79 3.19 19.69
CA THR A 27 5.66 2.56 20.38
C THR A 27 4.48 2.42 19.42
N SER A 28 3.99 1.20 19.27
CA SER A 28 2.85 0.87 18.42
C SER A 28 1.58 0.63 19.23
N ILE A 29 0.50 1.28 18.83
CA ILE A 29 -0.84 1.09 19.42
C ILE A 29 -1.75 0.58 18.31
N VAL A 30 -2.45 -0.52 18.54
CA VAL A 30 -3.45 -1.06 17.61
C VAL A 30 -4.85 -0.94 18.19
N VAL A 31 -5.84 -1.01 17.32
CA VAL A 31 -7.24 -1.09 17.72
C VAL A 31 -7.72 -2.54 17.63
N ALA A 32 -8.60 -2.94 18.54
CA ALA A 32 -9.26 -4.23 18.55
C ALA A 32 -10.75 -4.09 18.91
N SER A 33 -11.58 -4.99 18.41
CA SER A 33 -12.96 -5.09 18.90
C SER A 33 -12.97 -5.72 20.29
N LYS A 34 -13.94 -5.35 21.14
CA LYS A 34 -14.13 -5.94 22.49
C LYS A 34 -14.22 -7.45 22.48
N ASP A 35 -14.81 -8.02 21.43
CA ASP A 35 -15.02 -9.46 21.30
C ASP A 35 -13.91 -10.14 20.49
N GLU A 36 -12.85 -9.41 20.12
CA GLU A 36 -11.76 -9.97 19.35
C GLU A 36 -10.81 -10.77 20.26
N PRO A 37 -10.70 -12.10 20.06
CA PRO A 37 -9.70 -12.87 20.77
C PRO A 37 -8.31 -12.42 20.37
N SER A 38 -7.30 -12.86 21.09
CA SER A 38 -5.90 -12.61 20.74
C SER A 38 -5.67 -12.86 19.27
N SER A 39 -5.16 -11.85 18.58
CA SER A 39 -4.89 -11.88 17.15
C SER A 39 -3.46 -11.40 16.87
N ARG A 40 -2.92 -11.76 15.70
CA ARG A 40 -1.52 -11.45 15.36
C ARG A 40 -1.16 -9.97 15.45
N HIS A 41 -2.10 -9.06 15.20
CA HIS A 41 -1.81 -7.64 15.28
C HIS A 41 -1.81 -7.15 16.73
N ILE A 42 -2.67 -7.71 17.59
CA ILE A 42 -2.66 -7.46 19.04
C ILE A 42 -1.34 -7.95 19.64
N ASP A 43 -0.92 -9.18 19.33
CA ASP A 43 0.34 -9.75 19.83
C ASP A 43 1.59 -9.00 19.31
N ALA A 44 1.48 -8.35 18.17
CA ALA A 44 2.59 -7.61 17.57
C ALA A 44 2.77 -6.21 18.12
N ALA A 45 1.71 -5.59 18.66
CA ALA A 45 1.72 -4.22 19.14
C ALA A 45 2.20 -4.12 20.61
N ASP A 46 2.55 -2.91 21.03
CA ASP A 46 2.95 -2.61 22.41
C ASP A 46 1.74 -2.31 23.30
N ARG A 47 0.67 -1.73 22.68
CA ARG A 47 -0.59 -1.40 23.36
C ARG A 47 -1.77 -1.70 22.42
N THR A 48 -2.94 -1.93 23.02
CA THR A 48 -4.21 -2.13 22.33
C THR A 48 -5.26 -1.21 22.93
N ILE A 49 -6.09 -0.62 22.07
CA ILE A 49 -7.27 0.14 22.44
C ILE A 49 -8.49 -0.61 21.94
N GLU A 50 -9.44 -0.90 22.85
CA GLU A 50 -10.70 -1.52 22.45
C GLU A 50 -11.62 -0.48 21.84
N VAL A 51 -12.21 -0.82 20.69
CA VAL A 51 -13.10 0.06 19.93
C VAL A 51 -14.36 -0.68 19.49
N GLU A 52 -15.45 0.05 19.35
CA GLU A 52 -16.63 -0.44 18.65
C GLU A 52 -16.41 -0.25 17.16
N LEU A 53 -16.61 -1.32 16.38
CA LEU A 53 -16.52 -1.29 14.94
C LEU A 53 -17.91 -1.11 14.32
N ASP A 54 -17.96 -0.50 13.16
CA ASP A 54 -19.20 -0.40 12.39
C ASP A 54 -19.60 -1.74 11.74
N ALA A 55 -20.71 -1.74 11.00
CA ALA A 55 -21.26 -2.95 10.37
C ALA A 55 -20.32 -3.59 9.32
N VAL A 56 -19.33 -2.83 8.81
CA VAL A 56 -18.31 -3.35 7.88
C VAL A 56 -16.98 -3.65 8.55
N GLY A 57 -16.94 -3.60 9.90
CA GLY A 57 -15.75 -3.89 10.67
C GLY A 57 -14.68 -2.79 10.61
N ALA A 58 -15.06 -1.58 10.26
CA ALA A 58 -14.20 -0.40 10.24
C ALA A 58 -14.38 0.46 11.51
N ILE A 59 -13.41 1.33 11.78
CA ILE A 59 -13.49 2.30 12.87
C ILE A 59 -14.36 3.46 12.41
N PRO A 60 -15.43 3.79 13.14
CA PRO A 60 -16.22 5.00 12.84
C PRO A 60 -15.35 6.26 13.00
N ALA A 61 -15.43 7.16 12.03
CA ALA A 61 -14.59 8.36 12.04
C ALA A 61 -14.87 9.31 13.22
N ASP A 62 -16.09 9.32 13.73
CA ASP A 62 -16.52 10.08 14.89
C ASP A 62 -15.98 9.53 16.23
N ALA A 63 -15.58 8.27 16.28
CA ALA A 63 -14.90 7.66 17.43
C ALA A 63 -13.41 8.05 17.52
N LEU A 64 -12.80 8.46 16.39
CA LEU A 64 -11.36 8.68 16.32
C LEU A 64 -10.82 9.74 17.30
N PRO A 65 -11.47 10.90 17.54
CA PRO A 65 -10.96 11.89 18.51
C PRO A 65 -10.75 11.29 19.91
N GLY A 66 -11.70 10.50 20.41
CA GLY A 66 -11.56 9.83 21.71
C GLY A 66 -10.44 8.79 21.73
N ILE A 67 -10.29 8.05 20.64
CA ILE A 67 -9.20 7.06 20.49
C ILE A 67 -7.83 7.76 20.48
N LEU A 68 -7.71 8.91 19.80
CA LEU A 68 -6.47 9.69 19.76
C LEU A 68 -6.09 10.25 21.12
N GLU A 69 -7.08 10.75 21.88
CA GLU A 69 -6.87 11.24 23.25
C GLU A 69 -6.35 10.14 24.19
N GLU A 70 -6.93 8.93 24.10
CA GLU A 70 -6.48 7.77 24.87
C GLU A 70 -5.10 7.27 24.40
N ALA A 71 -4.88 7.22 23.08
CA ALA A 71 -3.63 6.77 22.49
C ALA A 71 -2.46 7.68 22.83
N LYS A 72 -2.68 9.00 22.86
CA LYS A 72 -1.65 10.05 22.87
C LYS A 72 -0.62 9.83 21.75
N ALA A 73 -1.11 9.45 20.57
CA ALA A 73 -0.28 9.16 19.42
C ALA A 73 0.10 10.46 18.69
N GLU A 74 1.35 10.53 18.23
CA GLU A 74 1.86 11.63 17.40
C GLU A 74 1.49 11.44 15.93
N ALA A 75 1.27 10.18 15.53
CA ALA A 75 0.88 9.87 14.18
C ALA A 75 -0.11 8.69 14.10
N VAL A 76 -0.90 8.67 13.03
CA VAL A 76 -1.77 7.56 12.68
C VAL A 76 -1.33 6.90 11.38
N HIS A 77 -1.41 5.58 11.33
CA HIS A 77 -1.18 4.79 10.11
C HIS A 77 -2.48 4.13 9.67
N LEU A 78 -2.96 4.48 8.48
CA LEU A 78 -4.25 4.03 7.95
C LEU A 78 -4.22 2.63 7.28
N GLY A 79 -3.07 1.97 7.26
CA GLY A 79 -2.91 0.66 6.63
C GLY A 79 -2.61 0.75 5.13
N TYR A 80 -3.26 -0.10 4.33
CA TYR A 80 -3.06 -0.12 2.88
C TYR A 80 -3.83 0.98 2.17
N GLN A 81 -3.34 1.37 0.99
CA GLN A 81 -4.04 2.28 0.09
C GLN A 81 -5.43 1.73 -0.34
N GLY A 82 -6.36 2.63 -0.64
CA GLY A 82 -7.69 2.27 -1.14
C GLY A 82 -8.60 1.58 -0.12
N GLN A 83 -8.40 1.82 1.18
CA GLN A 83 -9.25 1.28 2.22
C GLN A 83 -10.52 2.15 2.45
N PRO A 84 -11.64 1.54 2.88
CA PRO A 84 -12.82 2.29 3.29
C PRO A 84 -12.52 3.32 4.40
N HIS A 85 -13.26 4.42 4.42
CA HIS A 85 -13.17 5.49 5.42
C HIS A 85 -11.78 6.14 5.59
N MET A 86 -10.89 5.93 4.61
CA MET A 86 -9.52 6.45 4.69
C MET A 86 -9.50 7.98 4.75
N TRP A 87 -10.37 8.63 3.96
CA TRP A 87 -10.47 10.07 3.92
C TRP A 87 -11.03 10.64 5.23
N GLU A 88 -12.11 10.04 5.76
CA GLU A 88 -12.76 10.47 6.99
C GLU A 88 -11.82 10.32 8.20
N LEU A 89 -11.11 9.20 8.29
CA LEU A 89 -10.12 8.96 9.34
C LEU A 89 -8.93 9.89 9.24
N ALA A 90 -8.40 10.14 8.04
CA ALA A 90 -7.32 11.09 7.83
C ALA A 90 -7.77 12.51 8.21
N SER A 91 -8.96 12.94 7.76
CA SER A 91 -9.54 14.25 8.10
C SER A 91 -9.74 14.42 9.61
N ALA A 92 -10.16 13.38 10.32
CA ALA A 92 -10.33 13.44 11.76
C ALA A 92 -8.98 13.54 12.50
N ALA A 93 -7.95 12.83 12.01
CA ALA A 93 -6.61 12.91 12.57
C ALA A 93 -5.97 14.29 12.36
N GLU A 94 -6.06 14.87 11.17
CA GLU A 94 -5.55 16.22 10.89
C GLU A 94 -6.24 17.29 11.72
N LYS A 95 -7.57 17.20 11.92
CA LYS A 95 -8.31 18.11 12.82
C LYS A 95 -7.86 18.01 14.27
N ALA A 96 -7.30 16.89 14.67
CA ALA A 96 -6.73 16.68 15.99
C ALA A 96 -5.22 17.01 16.05
N ASP A 97 -4.65 17.59 15.00
CA ASP A 97 -3.21 17.93 14.88
C ASP A 97 -2.30 16.68 15.02
N VAL A 98 -2.78 15.53 14.53
CA VAL A 98 -2.05 14.25 14.51
C VAL A 98 -1.61 13.94 13.09
N ALA A 99 -0.32 13.64 12.90
CA ALA A 99 0.23 13.36 11.60
C ALA A 99 -0.39 12.09 10.97
N VAL A 100 -0.64 12.12 9.66
CA VAL A 100 -1.19 10.96 8.92
C VAL A 100 -0.09 10.33 8.07
N VAL A 101 0.28 9.10 8.39
CA VAL A 101 1.36 8.40 7.69
C VAL A 101 0.87 7.88 6.34
N GLY A 102 1.53 8.35 5.29
CA GLY A 102 1.33 7.87 3.93
C GLY A 102 0.02 8.34 3.28
N THR A 103 -0.61 9.39 3.80
CA THR A 103 -1.82 9.99 3.23
C THR A 103 -1.75 11.51 3.38
N ASP A 104 -2.07 12.21 2.31
CA ASP A 104 -2.24 13.65 2.25
C ASP A 104 -3.66 13.90 1.75
N LEU A 105 -4.45 14.63 2.53
CA LEU A 105 -5.88 14.81 2.24
C LEU A 105 -6.13 15.57 0.96
N ASP A 106 -5.35 16.61 0.69
CA ASP A 106 -5.52 17.43 -0.50
C ASP A 106 -5.23 16.61 -1.75
N VAL A 107 -4.14 15.83 -1.73
CA VAL A 107 -3.78 14.92 -2.81
C VAL A 107 -4.80 13.78 -2.95
N LEU A 108 -5.24 13.18 -1.83
CA LEU A 108 -6.25 12.12 -1.85
C LEU A 108 -7.57 12.62 -2.46
N GLN A 109 -8.02 13.80 -2.07
CA GLN A 109 -9.21 14.42 -2.63
C GLN A 109 -9.03 14.77 -4.11
N ALA A 110 -7.90 15.37 -4.48
CA ALA A 110 -7.61 15.70 -5.87
C ALA A 110 -7.61 14.46 -6.77
N LEU A 111 -7.07 13.34 -6.29
CA LEU A 111 -7.01 12.08 -7.05
C LEU A 111 -8.40 11.39 -7.22
N THR A 112 -9.45 11.87 -6.58
CA THR A 112 -10.82 11.42 -6.88
C THR A 112 -11.31 11.93 -8.24
N ASP A 113 -10.73 13.02 -8.75
CA ASP A 113 -11.00 13.54 -10.08
C ASP A 113 -9.95 13.02 -11.09
N PRO A 114 -10.34 12.25 -12.11
CA PRO A 114 -9.45 11.80 -13.17
C PRO A 114 -8.70 12.94 -13.88
N ALA A 115 -9.24 14.15 -13.90
CA ALA A 115 -8.59 15.31 -14.48
C ALA A 115 -7.27 15.68 -13.76
N THR A 116 -7.14 15.35 -12.48
CA THR A 116 -5.92 15.58 -11.70
C THR A 116 -4.74 14.81 -12.27
N LEU A 117 -4.92 13.50 -12.55
CA LEU A 117 -3.88 12.71 -13.19
C LEU A 117 -3.55 13.26 -14.59
N ASN A 118 -4.57 13.59 -15.39
CA ASN A 118 -4.37 14.10 -16.74
C ASN A 118 -3.53 15.38 -16.72
N ALA A 119 -3.89 16.33 -15.84
CA ALA A 119 -3.16 17.59 -15.70
C ALA A 119 -1.71 17.37 -15.20
N ALA A 120 -1.49 16.48 -14.23
CA ALA A 120 -0.14 16.15 -13.75
C ALA A 120 0.68 15.47 -14.86
N ALA A 121 0.11 14.55 -15.61
CA ALA A 121 0.77 13.84 -16.70
C ALA A 121 1.09 14.77 -17.88
N GLU A 122 0.20 15.72 -18.20
CA GLU A 122 0.45 16.75 -19.22
C GLU A 122 1.66 17.61 -18.85
N ARG A 123 1.70 18.16 -17.62
CA ARG A 123 2.85 18.93 -17.13
C ARG A 123 4.13 18.11 -17.10
N ALA A 124 4.02 16.82 -16.77
CA ALA A 124 5.12 15.85 -16.81
C ALA A 124 5.51 15.41 -18.22
N SER A 125 4.78 15.81 -19.27
CA SER A 125 4.92 15.33 -20.65
C SER A 125 4.83 13.78 -20.75
N VAL A 126 3.88 13.19 -20.02
CA VAL A 126 3.58 11.75 -20.01
C VAL A 126 2.22 11.52 -20.67
N ARG A 127 2.13 10.48 -21.50
CA ARG A 127 0.88 10.10 -22.16
C ARG A 127 -0.12 9.54 -21.13
N VAL A 128 -1.41 9.88 -21.29
CA VAL A 128 -2.49 9.35 -20.43
C VAL A 128 -3.39 8.40 -21.20
N ALA A 129 -3.92 7.41 -20.50
CA ALA A 129 -4.77 6.37 -21.09
C ALA A 129 -6.06 6.95 -21.70
N ALA A 130 -6.55 8.10 -21.20
CA ALA A 130 -7.68 8.81 -21.79
C ALA A 130 -7.48 9.18 -23.27
N ASP A 131 -6.23 9.41 -23.68
CA ASP A 131 -5.88 9.80 -25.07
C ASP A 131 -5.60 8.59 -25.97
N ALA A 132 -5.45 7.40 -25.40
CA ALA A 132 -5.07 6.19 -26.15
C ALA A 132 -6.22 5.61 -26.98
N GLY A 133 -7.45 5.97 -26.66
CA GLY A 133 -8.62 5.23 -27.15
C GLY A 133 -8.71 3.81 -26.54
N PRO A 134 -9.59 2.95 -27.04
CA PRO A 134 -9.73 1.59 -26.51
C PRO A 134 -8.47 0.77 -26.69
N ILE A 135 -7.81 0.38 -25.61
CA ILE A 135 -6.66 -0.54 -25.61
C ILE A 135 -7.19 -1.95 -25.39
N PHE A 136 -7.03 -2.81 -26.40
CA PHE A 136 -7.49 -4.19 -26.31
C PHE A 136 -6.46 -5.06 -25.58
N ARG A 137 -6.88 -5.72 -24.50
CA ARG A 137 -6.04 -6.59 -23.65
C ARG A 137 -4.72 -5.93 -23.23
N PRO A 138 -4.79 -4.76 -22.56
CA PRO A 138 -3.58 -4.09 -22.15
C PRO A 138 -2.79 -4.93 -21.14
N ARG A 139 -1.47 -4.82 -21.18
CA ARG A 139 -0.64 -5.16 -20.03
C ARG A 139 -0.72 -4.02 -19.02
N GLU A 140 -0.90 -4.36 -17.76
CA GLU A 140 -0.92 -3.36 -16.69
C GLU A 140 0.36 -3.44 -15.87
N LEU A 141 1.11 -2.35 -15.86
CA LEU A 141 2.29 -2.19 -15.02
C LEU A 141 2.05 -1.09 -14.00
N SER A 142 2.74 -1.16 -12.89
CA SER A 142 2.81 -0.05 -11.94
C SER A 142 4.26 0.20 -11.54
N VAL A 143 4.56 1.46 -11.20
CA VAL A 143 5.83 1.87 -10.63
C VAL A 143 5.58 2.47 -9.27
N LEU A 144 6.22 1.90 -8.24
CA LEU A 144 6.23 2.45 -6.90
C LEU A 144 7.28 3.56 -6.82
N VAL A 145 6.87 4.72 -6.33
CA VAL A 145 7.71 5.90 -6.14
C VAL A 145 7.67 6.31 -4.67
N ALA A 146 8.81 6.66 -4.11
CA ALA A 146 8.91 7.39 -2.86
C ALA A 146 9.19 8.87 -3.17
N ALA A 147 8.54 9.76 -2.44
CA ALA A 147 8.74 11.18 -2.52
C ALA A 147 8.83 11.80 -1.12
N ASP A 148 9.69 12.78 -0.91
CA ASP A 148 9.81 13.50 0.35
C ASP A 148 9.26 14.92 0.27
N SER A 149 9.19 15.59 1.42
CA SER A 149 8.74 16.99 1.51
C SER A 149 9.76 17.99 0.97
N PHE A 150 10.98 17.55 0.62
CA PHE A 150 12.03 18.38 0.04
C PHE A 150 12.00 18.39 -1.50
N GLY A 151 11.06 17.61 -2.09
CA GLY A 151 10.85 17.53 -3.54
C GLY A 151 11.67 16.45 -4.24
N GLU A 152 12.38 15.60 -3.48
CA GLU A 152 13.06 14.45 -4.07
C GLU A 152 12.06 13.33 -4.36
N THR A 153 12.19 12.69 -5.52
CA THR A 153 11.35 11.57 -5.95
C THR A 153 12.21 10.43 -6.49
N ILE A 154 12.00 9.22 -6.00
CA ILE A 154 12.77 8.03 -6.40
C ILE A 154 11.81 6.92 -6.81
N ALA A 155 11.95 6.41 -8.03
CA ALA A 155 11.25 5.20 -8.46
C ALA A 155 11.94 3.97 -7.86
N ILE A 156 11.18 3.14 -7.15
CA ILE A 156 11.70 2.03 -6.36
C ILE A 156 11.74 0.73 -7.17
N ALA A 157 10.63 0.35 -7.76
CA ALA A 157 10.49 -0.84 -8.58
C ALA A 157 9.21 -0.80 -9.41
N GLU A 158 9.19 -1.56 -10.50
CA GLU A 158 7.97 -1.83 -11.24
C GLU A 158 7.36 -3.17 -10.82
N CYS A 159 6.05 -3.30 -11.07
CA CYS A 159 5.27 -4.49 -10.82
C CYS A 159 4.33 -4.76 -11.99
N ASP A 160 4.29 -6.00 -12.48
CA ASP A 160 3.28 -6.47 -13.41
C ASP A 160 2.00 -6.79 -12.66
N ARG A 161 0.86 -6.31 -13.17
CA ARG A 161 -0.48 -6.47 -12.62
C ARG A 161 -1.46 -7.03 -13.63
N SER A 162 -0.96 -7.54 -14.74
CA SER A 162 -1.78 -7.93 -15.90
C SER A 162 -2.67 -9.13 -15.64
N LEU A 163 -2.31 -9.99 -14.68
CA LEU A 163 -3.15 -11.13 -14.31
C LEU A 163 -4.22 -10.70 -13.32
N SER A 164 -5.37 -10.31 -13.83
CA SER A 164 -6.49 -9.75 -13.07
C SER A 164 -7.83 -10.29 -13.55
N THR A 165 -8.84 -10.20 -12.72
CA THR A 165 -10.26 -10.19 -13.10
C THR A 165 -10.72 -8.75 -13.29
N GLU A 166 -11.99 -8.55 -13.69
CA GLU A 166 -12.57 -7.21 -13.85
C GLU A 166 -12.40 -6.35 -12.61
N ASP A 167 -12.47 -6.96 -11.41
CA ASP A 167 -12.50 -6.22 -10.14
C ASP A 167 -11.17 -6.31 -9.36
N ARG A 168 -10.18 -7.14 -9.80
CA ARG A 168 -9.12 -7.52 -8.88
C ARG A 168 -7.85 -8.03 -9.56
N ILE A 169 -6.71 -7.58 -9.05
CA ILE A 169 -5.42 -8.16 -9.40
C ILE A 169 -5.26 -9.50 -8.65
N LEU A 170 -5.05 -10.59 -9.40
CA LEU A 170 -4.86 -11.93 -8.87
C LEU A 170 -3.41 -12.18 -8.48
N VAL A 171 -2.49 -11.75 -9.35
CA VAL A 171 -1.05 -11.94 -9.17
C VAL A 171 -0.33 -10.63 -9.45
N HIS A 172 0.62 -10.33 -8.59
CA HIS A 172 1.60 -9.26 -8.77
C HIS A 172 2.98 -9.91 -8.97
N GLU A 173 3.78 -9.37 -9.86
CA GLU A 173 5.09 -9.92 -10.22
C GLU A 173 6.11 -8.80 -10.40
N SER A 174 7.29 -8.93 -9.79
CA SER A 174 8.38 -7.94 -9.90
C SER A 174 9.74 -8.64 -9.93
N PRO A 175 10.65 -8.26 -10.83
CA PRO A 175 10.45 -7.39 -11.98
C PRO A 175 9.43 -7.94 -12.98
N SER A 176 8.86 -7.06 -13.81
CA SER A 176 7.88 -7.45 -14.82
C SER A 176 8.50 -8.36 -15.88
N PRO A 177 7.91 -9.54 -16.15
CA PRO A 177 8.37 -10.41 -17.24
C PRO A 177 8.29 -9.71 -18.60
N GLU A 178 7.29 -8.86 -18.80
CA GLU A 178 7.14 -8.08 -20.03
C GLU A 178 8.40 -7.27 -20.34
N LEU A 179 8.96 -6.61 -19.33
CA LEU A 179 10.18 -5.82 -19.50
C LEU A 179 11.42 -6.70 -19.68
N PHE A 180 11.44 -7.87 -19.07
CA PHE A 180 12.56 -8.80 -19.19
C PHE A 180 12.73 -9.34 -20.61
N PHE A 181 11.61 -9.64 -21.29
CA PHE A 181 11.65 -10.22 -22.63
C PHE A 181 11.72 -9.18 -23.77
N ARG A 182 11.56 -7.89 -23.47
CA ARG A 182 11.72 -6.83 -24.47
C ARG A 182 13.20 -6.66 -24.85
N ARG A 183 13.46 -6.37 -26.13
CA ARG A 183 14.81 -6.03 -26.60
C ARG A 183 15.36 -4.76 -25.97
N ASP A 184 14.49 -3.78 -25.71
CA ASP A 184 14.76 -2.49 -25.11
C ASP A 184 14.33 -2.42 -23.63
N GLY A 185 14.14 -3.56 -22.98
CA GLY A 185 13.47 -3.67 -21.67
C GLY A 185 14.06 -2.78 -20.60
N GLU A 186 15.38 -2.69 -20.51
CA GLU A 186 16.03 -1.82 -19.51
C GLU A 186 15.81 -0.34 -19.82
N ALA A 187 16.00 0.09 -21.06
CA ALA A 187 15.74 1.47 -21.47
C ALA A 187 14.26 1.83 -21.27
N PHE A 188 13.36 0.91 -21.57
CA PHE A 188 11.94 1.10 -21.36
C PHE A 188 11.58 1.20 -19.87
N ARG A 189 12.17 0.34 -19.01
CA ARG A 189 12.02 0.43 -17.54
C ARG A 189 12.43 1.80 -17.03
N LEU A 190 13.61 2.27 -17.43
CA LEU A 190 14.08 3.61 -17.04
C LEU A 190 13.14 4.72 -17.51
N SER A 191 12.55 4.59 -18.69
CA SER A 191 11.57 5.57 -19.18
C SER A 191 10.26 5.55 -18.38
N LEU A 192 9.81 4.37 -17.93
CA LEU A 192 8.66 4.25 -17.03
C LEU A 192 8.95 4.86 -15.67
N PHE A 193 10.11 4.58 -15.11
CA PHE A 193 10.56 5.14 -13.83
C PHE A 193 10.62 6.66 -13.88
N GLU A 194 11.20 7.21 -14.93
CA GLU A 194 11.26 8.65 -15.13
C GLU A 194 9.87 9.28 -15.32
N SER A 195 8.98 8.61 -16.05
CA SER A 195 7.60 9.06 -16.22
C SER A 195 6.85 9.07 -14.89
N ALA A 196 6.99 8.01 -14.07
CA ALA A 196 6.37 7.91 -12.76
C ALA A 196 6.90 8.98 -11.80
N ARG A 197 8.22 9.21 -11.78
CA ARG A 197 8.86 10.26 -10.96
C ARG A 197 8.33 11.64 -11.31
N ARG A 198 8.25 11.97 -12.60
CA ARG A 198 7.75 13.27 -13.05
C ARG A 198 6.28 13.48 -12.65
N ILE A 199 5.41 12.47 -12.80
CA ILE A 199 4.03 12.55 -12.34
C ILE A 199 3.98 12.75 -10.82
N ALA A 200 4.79 12.01 -10.06
CA ALA A 200 4.86 12.13 -8.59
C ALA A 200 5.28 13.54 -8.16
N SER A 201 6.30 14.10 -8.81
CA SER A 201 6.76 15.47 -8.55
C SER A 201 5.68 16.53 -8.82
N GLU A 202 4.88 16.36 -9.88
CA GLU A 202 3.79 17.28 -10.21
C GLU A 202 2.63 17.22 -9.20
N LEU A 203 2.44 16.09 -8.54
CA LEU A 203 1.43 15.93 -7.48
C LEU A 203 1.86 16.54 -6.14
N ARG A 204 3.15 16.84 -5.96
CA ARG A 204 3.72 17.43 -4.72
C ARG A 204 3.39 16.64 -3.45
N TYR A 205 3.25 15.34 -3.58
CA TYR A 205 2.94 14.43 -2.49
C TYR A 205 4.22 13.94 -1.82
N ALA A 206 4.22 13.85 -0.48
CA ALA A 206 5.29 13.23 0.29
C ALA A 206 4.81 11.89 0.87
N GLY A 207 5.46 10.79 0.48
CA GLY A 207 5.09 9.43 0.87
C GLY A 207 5.39 8.41 -0.22
N LEU A 208 4.74 7.26 -0.12
CA LEU A 208 4.76 6.24 -1.17
C LEU A 208 3.55 6.42 -2.09
N LEU A 209 3.78 6.41 -3.37
CA LEU A 209 2.73 6.43 -4.38
C LEU A 209 3.01 5.43 -5.49
N GLU A 210 1.95 4.92 -6.09
CA GLU A 210 2.00 3.97 -7.18
C GLU A 210 1.40 4.60 -8.43
N VAL A 211 2.20 4.74 -9.49
CA VAL A 211 1.73 5.20 -10.80
C VAL A 211 1.49 3.98 -11.68
N ARG A 212 0.27 3.87 -12.20
CA ARG A 212 -0.16 2.76 -13.07
C ARG A 212 -0.04 3.13 -14.54
N PHE A 213 0.35 2.16 -15.35
CA PHE A 213 0.50 2.29 -16.78
C PHE A 213 -0.20 1.14 -17.50
N LEU A 214 -0.88 1.45 -18.59
CA LEU A 214 -1.34 0.46 -19.56
C LEU A 214 -0.34 0.44 -20.72
N LEU A 215 0.07 -0.76 -21.13
CA LEU A 215 0.84 -0.94 -22.35
C LEU A 215 -0.11 -1.33 -23.49
N ASP A 216 -0.05 -0.57 -24.57
CA ASP A 216 -0.76 -0.91 -25.79
C ASP A 216 -0.05 -2.04 -26.58
N PRO A 217 -0.68 -2.64 -27.61
CA PRO A 217 -0.06 -3.67 -28.44
C PRO A 217 1.23 -3.24 -29.15
N ASP A 218 1.42 -1.93 -29.36
CA ASP A 218 2.65 -1.37 -29.92
C ASP A 218 3.74 -1.20 -28.86
N GLY A 219 3.43 -1.53 -27.59
CA GLY A 219 4.34 -1.43 -26.47
C GLY A 219 4.57 -0.01 -25.95
N ARG A 220 3.64 0.93 -26.24
CA ARG A 220 3.67 2.27 -25.66
C ARG A 220 3.00 2.27 -24.29
N ALA A 221 3.54 3.04 -23.36
CA ALA A 221 3.00 3.20 -22.01
C ALA A 221 2.10 4.44 -21.93
N TRP A 222 0.96 4.26 -21.25
CA TRP A 222 -0.04 5.27 -21.01
C TRP A 222 -0.38 5.31 -19.51
N ALA A 223 -0.17 6.43 -18.83
CA ALA A 223 -0.52 6.58 -17.43
C ALA A 223 -2.05 6.43 -17.25
N SER A 224 -2.47 5.53 -16.38
CA SER A 224 -3.87 5.15 -16.20
C SER A 224 -4.41 5.41 -14.79
N GLY A 225 -3.54 5.71 -13.83
CA GLY A 225 -3.96 5.99 -12.46
C GLY A 225 -2.81 6.24 -11.52
N VAL A 226 -3.13 6.86 -10.41
CA VAL A 226 -2.22 7.04 -9.26
C VAL A 226 -2.96 6.62 -7.99
N THR A 227 -2.27 5.98 -7.09
CA THR A 227 -2.73 5.72 -5.73
C THR A 227 -1.64 6.07 -4.73
N ILE A 228 -1.99 6.68 -3.61
CA ILE A 228 -1.06 7.06 -2.55
C ILE A 228 -1.16 6.10 -1.36
N GLY A 229 -0.07 5.96 -0.61
CA GLY A 229 0.03 5.10 0.56
C GLY A 229 0.72 3.75 0.30
N LEU A 230 0.58 2.82 1.25
CA LEU A 230 1.23 1.51 1.18
C LEU A 230 0.48 0.55 0.25
N PRO A 231 1.10 0.06 -0.83
CA PRO A 231 0.43 -0.89 -1.71
C PRO A 231 0.26 -2.26 -1.04
N ARG A 232 -0.82 -2.97 -1.33
CA ARG A 232 -1.08 -4.31 -0.76
C ARG A 232 0.03 -5.33 -1.08
N HIS A 233 0.70 -5.16 -2.21
CA HIS A 233 1.81 -6.02 -2.65
C HIS A 233 3.19 -5.54 -2.19
N HIS A 234 3.27 -4.62 -1.22
CA HIS A 234 4.54 -4.06 -0.73
C HIS A 234 5.59 -5.12 -0.37
N THR A 235 5.17 -6.26 0.19
CA THR A 235 6.08 -7.36 0.53
C THR A 235 6.85 -7.90 -0.66
N LEU A 236 6.24 -7.93 -1.84
CA LEU A 236 6.89 -8.32 -3.09
C LEU A 236 8.01 -7.33 -3.45
N ILE A 237 7.72 -6.03 -3.38
CA ILE A 237 8.72 -4.98 -3.64
C ILE A 237 9.85 -5.05 -2.60
N GLU A 238 9.52 -5.23 -1.32
CA GLU A 238 10.52 -5.40 -0.25
C GLU A 238 11.42 -6.63 -0.47
N MET A 239 10.89 -7.71 -1.05
CA MET A 239 11.68 -8.90 -1.34
C MET A 239 12.72 -8.65 -2.43
N VAL A 240 12.39 -7.97 -3.50
CA VAL A 240 13.32 -7.69 -4.61
C VAL A 240 14.25 -6.52 -4.33
N THR A 241 13.83 -5.58 -3.49
CA THR A 241 14.63 -4.37 -3.19
C THR A 241 15.40 -4.44 -1.87
N LYS A 242 14.99 -5.34 -0.96
CA LYS A 242 15.46 -5.42 0.43
C LYS A 242 15.15 -4.15 1.26
N MET A 243 14.27 -3.30 0.78
CA MET A 243 13.82 -2.10 1.47
C MET A 243 12.70 -2.41 2.46
N ALA A 244 12.65 -1.66 3.56
CA ALA A 244 11.54 -1.69 4.52
C ALA A 244 10.58 -0.54 4.22
N LEU A 245 9.60 -0.75 3.34
CA LEU A 245 8.73 0.32 2.83
C LEU A 245 7.90 1.01 3.93
N VAL A 246 7.44 0.27 4.93
CA VAL A 246 6.72 0.86 6.07
C VAL A 246 7.65 1.76 6.89
N ALA A 247 8.93 1.40 7.04
CA ALA A 247 9.89 2.27 7.70
C ALA A 247 10.11 3.57 6.91
N GLN A 248 10.21 3.47 5.59
CA GLN A 248 10.31 4.66 4.74
C GLN A 248 9.08 5.56 4.88
N GLN A 249 7.86 5.00 4.94
CA GLN A 249 6.67 5.81 5.17
C GLN A 249 6.71 6.57 6.49
N LEU A 250 7.14 5.91 7.57
CA LEU A 250 7.25 6.54 8.89
C LEU A 250 8.31 7.66 8.89
N SER A 251 9.48 7.42 8.28
CA SER A 251 10.52 8.44 8.14
C SER A 251 10.05 9.64 7.33
N ILE A 252 9.46 9.43 6.15
CA ILE A 252 8.96 10.52 5.31
C ILE A 252 7.89 11.32 6.07
N ALA A 253 6.93 10.65 6.71
CA ALA A 253 5.85 11.31 7.44
C ALA A 253 6.36 12.10 8.67
N SER A 254 7.51 11.72 9.23
CA SER A 254 8.17 12.49 10.29
C SER A 254 9.02 13.66 9.77
N GLY A 255 8.99 13.94 8.48
CA GLY A 255 9.73 15.03 7.85
C GLY A 255 11.19 14.74 7.54
N GLU A 256 11.60 13.46 7.54
CA GLU A 256 12.96 13.08 7.15
C GLU A 256 13.10 13.02 5.62
N PRO A 257 14.27 13.38 5.07
CA PRO A 257 14.54 13.23 3.64
C PRO A 257 14.60 11.75 3.26
N LEU A 258 14.45 11.47 1.96
CA LEU A 258 14.64 10.10 1.44
C LEU A 258 16.04 9.60 1.75
N ALA A 259 16.12 8.36 2.23
CA ALA A 259 17.39 7.73 2.55
C ALA A 259 18.28 7.57 1.30
N ASP A 260 19.57 7.79 1.43
CA ASP A 260 20.51 7.69 0.30
C ASP A 260 20.58 6.28 -0.30
N GLU A 261 20.27 5.25 0.48
CA GLU A 261 20.17 3.87 0.01
C GLU A 261 19.10 3.67 -1.06
N LEU A 262 18.06 4.52 -1.08
CA LEU A 262 17.04 4.51 -2.13
C LEU A 262 17.59 4.93 -3.50
N LYS A 263 18.59 5.81 -3.52
CA LYS A 263 19.21 6.32 -4.75
C LYS A 263 20.05 5.26 -5.47
N ALA A 264 20.58 4.29 -4.72
CA ALA A 264 21.42 3.20 -5.22
C ALA A 264 20.66 1.87 -5.34
N LEU A 265 19.33 1.92 -5.38
CA LEU A 265 18.48 0.74 -5.34
C LEU A 265 18.55 -0.02 -6.66
N GLU A 266 18.97 -1.28 -6.56
CA GLU A 266 18.94 -2.24 -7.66
C GLU A 266 18.06 -3.42 -7.25
N PRO A 267 16.84 -3.56 -7.80
CA PRO A 267 16.02 -4.74 -7.57
C PRO A 267 16.77 -6.00 -7.98
N ARG A 268 16.78 -7.02 -7.11
CA ARG A 268 17.49 -8.29 -7.35
C ARG A 268 16.53 -9.45 -7.20
N GLY A 269 16.76 -10.48 -8.02
CA GLY A 269 15.91 -11.67 -8.03
C GLY A 269 14.57 -11.39 -8.67
N HIS A 270 13.59 -12.21 -8.33
CA HIS A 270 12.25 -12.17 -8.90
C HIS A 270 11.27 -12.61 -7.82
N ALA A 271 10.17 -11.89 -7.66
CA ALA A 271 9.16 -12.20 -6.67
C ALA A 271 7.77 -12.19 -7.28
N LEU A 272 6.90 -13.03 -6.73
CA LEU A 272 5.50 -13.16 -7.12
C LEU A 272 4.63 -13.13 -5.87
N ALA A 273 3.56 -12.34 -5.90
CA ALA A 273 2.61 -12.25 -4.80
C ALA A 273 1.19 -12.53 -5.25
N THR A 274 0.45 -13.28 -4.43
CA THR A 274 -0.98 -13.51 -4.62
C THR A 274 -1.74 -13.27 -3.33
N SER A 275 -3.01 -12.88 -3.46
CA SER A 275 -3.94 -12.68 -2.36
C SER A 275 -4.96 -13.81 -2.31
N ILE A 276 -5.14 -14.41 -1.14
CA ILE A 276 -6.22 -15.34 -0.85
C ILE A 276 -7.35 -14.52 -0.23
N VAL A 277 -8.50 -14.55 -0.86
CA VAL A 277 -9.66 -13.75 -0.48
C VAL A 277 -10.88 -14.63 -0.30
N ALA A 278 -11.82 -14.23 0.55
CA ALA A 278 -13.09 -14.90 0.65
C ALA A 278 -13.95 -14.67 -0.60
N MET A 279 -14.68 -15.67 -1.00
CA MET A 279 -15.65 -15.60 -2.11
C MET A 279 -17.08 -15.52 -1.53
N ASP A 280 -17.75 -14.40 -1.82
CA ASP A 280 -19.20 -14.17 -1.86
C ASP A 280 -20.12 -14.76 -0.76
N LYS A 281 -19.74 -14.77 0.52
CA LYS A 281 -20.71 -15.00 1.60
C LYS A 281 -20.44 -14.04 2.74
N PRO A 282 -21.34 -13.08 3.01
CA PRO A 282 -21.34 -12.38 4.29
C PRO A 282 -21.45 -13.42 5.41
N ASP A 283 -20.85 -13.15 6.55
CA ASP A 283 -20.81 -14.02 7.74
C ASP A 283 -19.99 -15.34 7.61
N SER A 284 -19.12 -15.43 6.61
CA SER A 284 -18.18 -16.55 6.52
C SER A 284 -17.09 -16.45 7.58
N GLU A 285 -16.75 -17.60 8.18
CA GLU A 285 -15.67 -17.73 9.15
C GLU A 285 -14.52 -18.56 8.58
N VAL A 286 -13.29 -18.23 8.95
CA VAL A 286 -12.13 -19.08 8.66
C VAL A 286 -11.89 -20.01 9.85
N HIS A 287 -12.27 -21.26 9.74
CA HIS A 287 -12.09 -22.26 10.80
C HIS A 287 -10.66 -22.80 10.88
N SER A 288 -9.98 -22.87 9.75
CA SER A 288 -8.57 -23.28 9.70
C SER A 288 -7.84 -22.62 8.55
N LEU A 289 -6.59 -22.27 8.78
CA LEU A 289 -5.66 -21.77 7.75
C LEU A 289 -4.33 -22.48 7.93
N SER A 290 -3.99 -23.35 7.00
CA SER A 290 -2.71 -24.04 6.98
C SER A 290 -1.91 -23.62 5.75
N ILE A 291 -0.70 -23.12 5.97
CA ILE A 291 0.24 -22.75 4.93
C ILE A 291 1.47 -23.62 5.13
N ALA A 292 1.77 -24.44 4.13
CA ALA A 292 2.93 -25.31 4.19
C ALA A 292 4.22 -24.50 4.38
N PRO A 293 5.12 -24.89 5.28
CA PRO A 293 6.40 -24.22 5.42
C PRO A 293 7.20 -24.33 4.12
N ALA A 294 7.66 -23.20 3.62
CA ALA A 294 8.51 -23.19 2.44
C ALA A 294 9.97 -23.41 2.82
N PRO A 295 10.72 -24.14 2.02
CA PRO A 295 12.15 -24.27 2.22
C PRO A 295 12.86 -22.92 2.16
N GLN A 296 13.74 -22.65 3.14
CA GLN A 296 14.72 -21.56 3.13
C GLN A 296 14.18 -20.12 2.98
N GLY A 297 13.02 -19.81 3.55
CA GLY A 297 12.52 -18.44 3.58
C GLY A 297 12.13 -17.84 2.23
N ARG A 298 11.95 -18.67 1.20
CA ARG A 298 11.55 -18.25 -0.15
C ARG A 298 10.07 -17.92 -0.27
N VAL A 299 9.25 -18.25 0.72
CA VAL A 299 7.84 -17.91 0.76
C VAL A 299 7.56 -17.15 2.05
N GLN A 300 6.98 -15.99 1.94
CA GLN A 300 6.39 -15.27 3.06
C GLN A 300 4.87 -15.43 3.00
N SER A 301 4.28 -15.74 4.12
CA SER A 301 2.83 -15.77 4.27
C SER A 301 2.41 -14.83 5.38
N ALA A 302 1.33 -14.11 5.14
CA ALA A 302 0.75 -13.21 6.12
C ALA A 302 -0.76 -13.45 6.15
N ALA A 303 -1.28 -13.92 7.30
CA ALA A 303 -2.71 -14.09 7.51
C ALA A 303 -3.33 -12.77 7.98
N SER A 304 -4.46 -12.41 7.39
CA SER A 304 -5.27 -11.27 7.78
C SER A 304 -6.49 -11.71 8.60
N ALA A 305 -7.08 -12.85 8.27
CA ALA A 305 -8.22 -13.39 8.99
C ALA A 305 -7.81 -13.93 10.36
N THR A 306 -8.67 -13.71 11.36
CA THR A 306 -8.59 -14.36 12.67
C THR A 306 -9.49 -15.59 12.65
N LEU A 307 -8.96 -16.74 13.11
CA LEU A 307 -9.73 -18.00 13.12
C LEU A 307 -10.91 -17.91 14.06
N GLY A 308 -12.06 -18.42 13.62
CA GLY A 308 -13.29 -18.46 14.41
C GLY A 308 -14.00 -17.11 14.57
N LEU A 309 -13.56 -16.08 13.82
CA LEU A 309 -14.28 -14.81 13.74
C LEU A 309 -14.88 -14.62 12.35
N PRO A 310 -16.04 -13.95 12.27
CA PRO A 310 -16.59 -13.51 11.01
C PRO A 310 -15.58 -12.68 10.22
N LEU A 311 -15.52 -12.91 8.93
CA LEU A 311 -14.75 -12.04 8.03
C LEU A 311 -15.43 -10.67 7.97
N PRO A 312 -14.64 -9.57 7.82
CA PRO A 312 -15.22 -8.26 7.61
C PRO A 312 -16.25 -8.28 6.49
N ALA A 313 -17.32 -7.52 6.64
CA ALA A 313 -18.38 -7.41 5.63
C ALA A 313 -17.99 -6.59 4.40
N ASP A 314 -16.69 -6.28 4.25
CA ASP A 314 -16.17 -5.66 3.04
C ASP A 314 -16.29 -6.63 1.84
N ASP A 315 -16.33 -6.07 0.64
CA ASP A 315 -16.40 -6.86 -0.58
C ASP A 315 -15.12 -7.71 -0.73
N ARG A 316 -15.24 -8.98 -0.37
CA ARG A 316 -14.18 -10.02 -0.47
C ARG A 316 -12.96 -9.76 0.43
N PRO A 317 -13.10 -9.96 1.73
CA PRO A 317 -12.03 -9.72 2.70
C PRO A 317 -10.78 -10.57 2.42
N LEU A 318 -9.63 -9.96 2.67
CA LEU A 318 -8.34 -10.62 2.56
C LEU A 318 -8.19 -11.67 3.66
N ILE A 319 -8.04 -12.94 3.30
CA ILE A 319 -7.74 -14.02 4.24
C ILE A 319 -6.24 -14.10 4.51
N ALA A 320 -5.45 -14.14 3.44
CA ALA A 320 -4.00 -14.22 3.54
C ALA A 320 -3.31 -13.69 2.27
N LYS A 321 -2.03 -13.36 2.41
CA LYS A 321 -1.12 -13.08 1.29
C LYS A 321 -0.02 -14.12 1.26
N LEU A 322 0.36 -14.53 0.05
CA LEU A 322 1.53 -15.35 -0.22
C LEU A 322 2.46 -14.56 -1.12
N THR A 323 3.73 -14.49 -0.75
CA THR A 323 4.76 -13.86 -1.57
C THR A 323 5.93 -14.83 -1.69
N THR A 324 6.37 -15.10 -2.90
CA THR A 324 7.51 -15.97 -3.20
C THR A 324 8.65 -15.16 -3.81
N TYR A 325 9.87 -15.63 -3.58
CA TYR A 325 11.10 -15.00 -4.09
C TYR A 325 11.98 -16.04 -4.77
#